data_c461f691b36bc9ece9a141cd965d3ddc
#
_entry.id   c461f691b36bc9ece9a141cd965d3ddc
#
_cell.length_a   1.000
_cell.length_b   1.000
_cell.length_c   1.000
_cell.angle_alpha   90.00
_cell.angle_beta   90.00
_cell.angle_gamma   90.00
#
_symmetry.space_group_name_H-M   'P 1'
#
loop_
_entity.id
_entity.type
_entity.pdbx_description
1 polymer ?
#
loop_
_entity_poly.entity_id
_entity_poly.type
_entity_poly.pdbx_seq_one_letter_code
_entity_poly.pdbx_strand_id
1 'polypeptide(L)'
;MGLLGVLLGAQSVLAQTSTSKEQCHSLTATGNSEYPPFLWRSPNNDHDLLGANAFFIEALSKRIGVPIKLEHVGPWSRAQSEVKSGRIDLMAGAFYTSARADYMDYFSPVILHTTSVVWQRKGNQFPFHSKEDLIGKWGVTVINNSFGQVFDEFAQRHLNILSVASLSQAFLMLAADRVDYVLYEKNPGEAYVAMLGLSGKIVPVEPSISSEGLYLTMSKDSPCNTDELKQKIAKALRDMRQDGVAEASLMKGLKEWDATHVKEAKAFQSLP
;
A
#
# COMPACT_ATOMS: atom_id res chain seq x y z
N MET A 1 -17.13 -66.60 -56.31
CA MET A 1 -17.94 -65.51 -55.78
C MET A 1 -17.25 -65.03 -54.46
N GLY A 2 -16.48 -64.02 -54.56
CA GLY A 2 -15.69 -63.47 -53.43
C GLY A 2 -16.35 -62.19 -52.95
N LEU A 3 -16.63 -62.10 -51.64
CA LEU A 3 -17.07 -60.89 -50.99
C LEU A 3 -15.83 -60.13 -50.49
N LEU A 4 -15.60 -58.91 -51.01
CA LEU A 4 -14.67 -57.92 -50.46
C LEU A 4 -15.35 -57.20 -49.30
N GLY A 5 -14.84 -57.39 -48.10
CA GLY A 5 -15.22 -56.58 -46.93
C GLY A 5 -14.41 -55.27 -46.87
N VAL A 6 -15.09 -54.15 -46.94
CA VAL A 6 -14.49 -52.81 -46.78
C VAL A 6 -14.51 -52.46 -45.27
N LEU A 7 -13.34 -52.39 -44.66
CA LEU A 7 -13.16 -51.86 -43.28
C LEU A 7 -13.06 -50.33 -43.35
N LEU A 8 -14.12 -49.67 -42.93
CA LEU A 8 -14.09 -48.19 -42.63
C LEU A 8 -13.41 -47.98 -41.28
N GLY A 9 -12.19 -47.47 -41.28
CA GLY A 9 -11.48 -47.00 -40.09
C GLY A 9 -12.03 -45.63 -39.68
N ALA A 10 -12.71 -45.58 -38.54
CA ALA A 10 -13.12 -44.33 -37.91
C ALA A 10 -11.89 -43.67 -37.26
N GLN A 11 -11.38 -42.60 -37.84
CA GLN A 11 -10.36 -41.77 -37.21
C GLN A 11 -11.06 -40.81 -36.22
N SER A 12 -10.87 -41.10 -34.90
CA SER A 12 -11.28 -40.19 -33.82
C SER A 12 -10.35 -38.97 -33.81
N VAL A 13 -10.84 -37.86 -34.27
CA VAL A 13 -10.19 -36.54 -34.10
C VAL A 13 -10.36 -36.14 -32.65
N LEU A 14 -9.30 -36.30 -31.85
CA LEU A 14 -9.19 -35.70 -30.52
C LEU A 14 -9.10 -34.18 -30.72
N ALA A 15 -10.21 -33.48 -30.52
CA ALA A 15 -10.22 -32.04 -30.39
C ALA A 15 -9.45 -31.67 -29.10
N GLN A 16 -8.21 -31.21 -29.27
CA GLN A 16 -7.49 -30.54 -28.20
C GLN A 16 -8.21 -29.21 -27.95
N THR A 17 -9.05 -29.17 -26.91
CA THR A 17 -9.52 -27.93 -26.33
C THR A 17 -8.32 -27.24 -25.69
N SER A 18 -7.62 -26.41 -26.44
CA SER A 18 -6.75 -25.39 -25.90
C SER A 18 -7.65 -24.42 -25.14
N THR A 19 -7.73 -24.56 -23.81
CA THR A 19 -8.21 -23.49 -22.95
C THR A 19 -7.26 -22.33 -23.16
N SER A 20 -7.65 -21.40 -24.04
CA SER A 20 -7.03 -20.09 -24.10
C SER A 20 -7.22 -19.48 -22.71
N LYS A 21 -6.14 -19.41 -21.90
CA LYS A 21 -6.14 -18.59 -20.69
C LYS A 21 -6.60 -17.21 -21.13
N GLU A 22 -7.73 -16.77 -20.63
CA GLU A 22 -8.31 -15.47 -20.94
C GLU A 22 -7.26 -14.41 -20.68
N GLN A 23 -6.86 -13.73 -21.73
CA GLN A 23 -5.78 -12.74 -21.66
C GLN A 23 -6.26 -11.61 -20.78
N CYS A 24 -5.54 -11.29 -19.71
CA CYS A 24 -5.91 -10.24 -18.79
C CYS A 24 -5.86 -8.87 -19.49
N HIS A 25 -7.02 -8.31 -19.81
CA HIS A 25 -7.15 -7.08 -20.58
C HIS A 25 -7.06 -5.81 -19.75
N SER A 26 -7.29 -5.90 -18.45
CA SER A 26 -7.19 -4.79 -17.49
C SER A 26 -6.90 -5.32 -16.10
N LEU A 27 -6.31 -4.47 -15.25
CA LEU A 27 -6.03 -4.74 -13.85
C LEU A 27 -6.71 -3.69 -12.97
N THR A 28 -7.03 -4.09 -11.75
CA THR A 28 -7.44 -3.20 -10.69
C THR A 28 -6.31 -3.06 -9.66
N ALA A 29 -6.17 -1.88 -9.08
CA ALA A 29 -5.20 -1.61 -8.03
C ALA A 29 -5.81 -0.78 -6.90
N THR A 30 -5.31 -0.96 -5.70
CA THR A 30 -5.66 -0.14 -4.53
C THR A 30 -4.44 0.07 -3.64
N GLY A 31 -4.59 0.77 -2.52
CA GLY A 31 -3.54 0.96 -1.53
C GLY A 31 -4.06 1.67 -0.28
N ASN A 32 -3.13 2.08 0.59
CA ASN A 32 -3.47 2.82 1.79
C ASN A 32 -3.87 4.26 1.43
N SER A 33 -5.14 4.59 1.58
CA SER A 33 -5.72 5.90 1.24
C SER A 33 -5.45 6.99 2.28
N GLU A 34 -4.75 6.68 3.37
CA GLU A 34 -4.31 7.62 4.40
C GLU A 34 -2.77 7.67 4.47
N TYR A 35 -2.11 7.73 3.32
CA TYR A 35 -0.66 7.59 3.20
C TYR A 35 0.02 8.66 2.33
N PRO A 36 -0.30 9.97 2.51
CA PRO A 36 0.35 11.03 1.75
C PRO A 36 1.85 11.12 2.11
N PRO A 37 2.73 11.54 1.20
CA PRO A 37 2.46 11.90 -0.21
C PRO A 37 2.48 10.71 -1.17
N PHE A 38 2.46 9.46 -0.63
CA PHE A 38 2.51 8.24 -1.44
C PHE A 38 1.15 7.92 -2.07
N LEU A 39 0.09 7.89 -1.27
CA LEU A 39 -1.26 7.62 -1.74
C LEU A 39 -2.30 8.21 -0.79
N TRP A 40 -3.30 8.93 -1.33
CA TRP A 40 -4.40 9.44 -0.53
C TRP A 40 -5.67 9.54 -1.36
N ARG A 41 -6.82 9.58 -0.68
CA ARG A 41 -8.12 9.73 -1.31
C ARG A 41 -8.29 11.14 -1.86
N SER A 42 -8.78 11.24 -3.10
CA SER A 42 -9.07 12.52 -3.74
C SER A 42 -10.18 13.27 -2.99
N PRO A 43 -10.01 14.56 -2.70
CA PRO A 43 -11.09 15.36 -2.13
C PRO A 43 -12.22 15.65 -3.12
N ASN A 44 -11.99 15.47 -4.43
CA ASN A 44 -12.95 15.78 -5.48
C ASN A 44 -13.78 14.57 -5.91
N ASN A 45 -13.27 13.35 -5.69
CA ASN A 45 -13.95 12.11 -6.04
C ASN A 45 -13.52 11.00 -5.08
N ASP A 46 -14.45 10.52 -4.29
CA ASP A 46 -14.22 9.53 -3.24
C ASP A 46 -13.69 8.17 -3.76
N HIS A 47 -13.81 7.91 -5.05
CA HIS A 47 -13.31 6.69 -5.66
C HIS A 47 -11.87 6.79 -6.16
N ASP A 48 -11.33 8.00 -6.29
CA ASP A 48 -10.01 8.21 -6.85
C ASP A 48 -8.93 8.27 -5.76
N LEU A 49 -7.77 7.74 -6.10
CA LEU A 49 -6.56 7.83 -5.31
C LEU A 49 -5.53 8.71 -6.02
N LEU A 50 -4.91 9.62 -5.28
CA LEU A 50 -3.88 10.54 -5.73
C LEU A 50 -2.53 10.22 -5.08
N GLY A 51 -1.44 10.78 -5.61
CA GLY A 51 -0.12 10.71 -5.00
C GLY A 51 0.93 9.97 -5.80
N ALA A 52 2.09 9.81 -5.18
CA ALA A 52 3.25 9.20 -5.83
C ALA A 52 2.95 7.82 -6.42
N ASN A 53 2.23 6.98 -5.68
CA ASN A 53 1.89 5.63 -6.14
C ASN A 53 0.88 5.65 -7.29
N ALA A 54 0.01 6.68 -7.37
CA ALA A 54 -0.90 6.84 -8.51
C ALA A 54 -0.09 7.13 -9.80
N PHE A 55 0.87 8.06 -9.75
CA PHE A 55 1.77 8.33 -10.88
C PHE A 55 2.63 7.10 -11.25
N PHE A 56 3.07 6.35 -10.24
CA PHE A 56 3.85 5.13 -10.46
C PHE A 56 3.03 4.03 -11.16
N ILE A 57 1.78 3.80 -10.72
CA ILE A 57 0.86 2.84 -11.33
C ILE A 57 0.49 3.25 -12.76
N GLU A 58 0.28 4.54 -13.03
CA GLU A 58 0.05 5.05 -14.39
C GLU A 58 1.25 4.76 -15.30
N ALA A 59 2.48 5.01 -14.81
CA ALA A 59 3.70 4.72 -15.56
C ALA A 59 3.88 3.20 -15.80
N LEU A 60 3.58 2.37 -14.81
CA LEU A 60 3.60 0.92 -14.93
C LEU A 60 2.59 0.43 -15.99
N SER A 61 1.35 0.90 -15.92
CA SER A 61 0.29 0.58 -16.86
C SER A 61 0.72 0.83 -18.32
N LYS A 62 1.31 1.99 -18.57
CA LYS A 62 1.86 2.34 -19.90
C LYS A 62 2.97 1.38 -20.35
N ARG A 63 3.86 0.98 -19.44
CA ARG A 63 5.01 0.10 -19.76
C ARG A 63 4.60 -1.34 -20.04
N ILE A 64 3.64 -1.84 -19.27
CA ILE A 64 3.17 -3.21 -19.48
C ILE A 64 2.11 -3.29 -20.59
N GLY A 65 1.58 -2.15 -21.07
CA GLY A 65 0.53 -2.11 -22.09
C GLY A 65 -0.77 -2.80 -21.66
N VAL A 66 -1.03 -2.83 -20.33
CA VAL A 66 -2.28 -3.32 -19.72
C VAL A 66 -2.84 -2.18 -18.88
N PRO A 67 -4.07 -1.71 -19.12
CA PRO A 67 -4.72 -0.69 -18.31
C PRO A 67 -4.81 -1.13 -16.86
N ILE A 68 -4.44 -0.23 -15.93
CA ILE A 68 -4.57 -0.44 -14.49
C ILE A 68 -5.46 0.65 -13.94
N LYS A 69 -6.62 0.27 -13.38
CA LYS A 69 -7.52 1.17 -12.67
C LYS A 69 -7.12 1.20 -11.21
N LEU A 70 -6.61 2.35 -10.74
CA LEU A 70 -6.32 2.57 -9.33
C LEU A 70 -7.55 3.19 -8.66
N GLU A 71 -8.06 2.55 -7.60
CA GLU A 71 -9.31 2.97 -6.97
C GLU A 71 -9.29 2.82 -5.45
N HIS A 72 -10.04 3.70 -4.78
CA HIS A 72 -10.28 3.65 -3.35
C HIS A 72 -11.38 2.62 -3.05
N VAL A 73 -11.09 1.67 -2.18
CA VAL A 73 -12.02 0.60 -1.78
C VAL A 73 -12.37 0.63 -0.30
N GLY A 74 -11.91 1.65 0.43
CA GLY A 74 -12.13 1.81 1.86
C GLY A 74 -10.82 1.96 2.66
N PRO A 75 -10.87 1.83 3.98
CA PRO A 75 -9.69 1.95 4.85
C PRO A 75 -8.66 0.84 4.57
N TRP A 76 -7.45 1.02 5.08
CA TRP A 76 -6.33 0.11 4.83
C TRP A 76 -6.63 -1.37 5.05
N SER A 77 -7.35 -1.69 6.13
CA SER A 77 -7.76 -3.07 6.42
C SER A 77 -8.67 -3.66 5.33
N ARG A 78 -9.56 -2.84 4.75
CA ARG A 78 -10.43 -3.26 3.65
C ARG A 78 -9.63 -3.43 2.36
N ALA A 79 -8.73 -2.51 2.03
CA ALA A 79 -7.84 -2.64 0.87
C ALA A 79 -7.09 -3.98 0.89
N GLN A 80 -6.55 -4.38 2.04
CA GLN A 80 -5.92 -5.69 2.20
C GLN A 80 -6.89 -6.86 2.00
N SER A 81 -8.12 -6.75 2.50
CA SER A 81 -9.14 -7.81 2.33
C SER A 81 -9.57 -7.97 0.87
N GLU A 82 -9.70 -6.86 0.14
CA GLU A 82 -10.06 -6.89 -1.29
C GLU A 82 -8.96 -7.55 -2.14
N VAL A 83 -7.69 -7.25 -1.85
CA VAL A 83 -6.55 -7.91 -2.51
C VAL A 83 -6.44 -9.38 -2.09
N LYS A 84 -6.64 -9.70 -0.79
CA LYS A 84 -6.60 -11.07 -0.31
C LYS A 84 -7.63 -11.97 -1.00
N SER A 85 -8.80 -11.44 -1.32
CA SER A 85 -9.89 -12.18 -1.98
C SER A 85 -9.80 -12.20 -3.51
N GLY A 86 -8.79 -11.61 -4.12
CA GLY A 86 -8.64 -11.51 -5.56
C GLY A 86 -9.62 -10.56 -6.26
N ARG A 87 -10.44 -9.79 -5.51
CA ARG A 87 -11.32 -8.77 -6.11
C ARG A 87 -10.58 -7.55 -6.61
N ILE A 88 -9.42 -7.28 -6.03
CA ILE A 88 -8.44 -6.31 -6.51
C ILE A 88 -7.15 -7.06 -6.83
N ASP A 89 -6.59 -6.78 -8.01
CA ASP A 89 -5.42 -7.51 -8.50
C ASP A 89 -4.12 -7.07 -7.83
N LEU A 90 -3.93 -5.75 -7.64
CA LEU A 90 -2.66 -5.17 -7.22
C LEU A 90 -2.79 -4.31 -5.95
N MET A 91 -1.77 -4.37 -5.09
CA MET A 91 -1.58 -3.41 -4.00
C MET A 91 -0.44 -2.46 -4.35
N ALA A 92 -0.76 -1.16 -4.44
CA ALA A 92 0.19 -0.10 -4.76
C ALA A 92 0.97 0.36 -3.51
N GLY A 93 1.83 -0.48 -3.00
CA GLY A 93 2.69 -0.23 -1.85
C GLY A 93 2.26 -0.99 -0.60
N ALA A 94 3.03 -2.02 -0.25
CA ALA A 94 2.90 -2.76 0.99
C ALA A 94 4.28 -3.17 1.52
N PHE A 95 4.45 -3.14 2.85
CA PHE A 95 5.62 -3.76 3.48
C PHE A 95 5.51 -5.27 3.41
N TYR A 96 6.67 -5.92 3.30
CA TYR A 96 6.72 -7.37 3.35
C TYR A 96 6.45 -7.85 4.79
N THR A 97 5.55 -8.82 4.90
CA THR A 97 5.41 -9.69 6.08
C THR A 97 5.06 -11.09 5.59
N SER A 98 5.42 -12.12 6.38
CA SER A 98 5.09 -13.51 6.04
C SER A 98 3.57 -13.70 5.90
N ALA A 99 2.77 -13.13 6.79
CA ALA A 99 1.31 -13.20 6.73
C ALA A 99 0.71 -12.57 5.46
N ARG A 100 1.31 -11.50 4.93
CA ARG A 100 0.90 -10.90 3.66
C ARG A 100 1.39 -11.71 2.46
N ALA A 101 2.58 -12.32 2.56
CA ALA A 101 3.13 -13.20 1.52
C ALA A 101 2.30 -14.48 1.33
N ASP A 102 1.45 -14.85 2.27
CA ASP A 102 0.53 -15.98 2.11
C ASP A 102 -0.51 -15.72 1.00
N TYR A 103 -0.92 -14.46 0.79
CA TYR A 103 -1.97 -14.10 -0.18
C TYR A 103 -1.52 -13.11 -1.26
N MET A 104 -0.30 -12.57 -1.22
CA MET A 104 0.25 -11.67 -2.25
C MET A 104 1.60 -12.14 -2.74
N ASP A 105 1.85 -12.01 -4.04
CA ASP A 105 3.17 -12.07 -4.65
C ASP A 105 3.82 -10.68 -4.60
N TYR A 106 5.07 -10.61 -4.18
CA TYR A 106 5.85 -9.38 -4.06
C TYR A 106 6.77 -9.19 -5.25
N PHE A 107 6.77 -8.00 -5.84
CA PHE A 107 7.65 -7.67 -6.96
C PHE A 107 8.88 -6.91 -6.51
N SER A 108 10.04 -7.29 -7.03
CA SER A 108 11.29 -6.54 -6.90
C SER A 108 11.62 -5.81 -8.21
N PRO A 109 12.23 -4.60 -8.12
CA PRO A 109 12.66 -3.89 -6.92
C PRO A 109 11.51 -3.24 -6.16
N VAL A 110 11.76 -2.80 -4.91
CA VAL A 110 10.82 -1.95 -4.14
C VAL A 110 10.53 -0.65 -4.90
N ILE A 111 9.36 -0.08 -4.68
CA ILE A 111 9.01 1.25 -5.19
C ILE A 111 9.89 2.30 -4.52
N LEU A 112 9.82 2.38 -3.18
CA LEU A 112 10.56 3.30 -2.33
C LEU A 112 10.79 2.66 -0.96
N HIS A 113 11.64 3.28 -0.13
CA HIS A 113 11.73 2.97 1.30
C HIS A 113 11.03 4.06 2.11
N THR A 114 10.46 3.66 3.23
CA THR A 114 9.82 4.57 4.17
C THR A 114 10.21 4.19 5.59
N THR A 115 10.27 5.19 6.45
CA THR A 115 10.77 5.08 7.82
C THR A 115 9.62 5.21 8.80
N SER A 116 9.48 4.24 9.70
CA SER A 116 8.51 4.26 10.78
C SER A 116 9.14 4.82 12.06
N VAL A 117 8.38 5.65 12.76
CA VAL A 117 8.84 6.36 13.96
C VAL A 117 7.80 6.28 15.09
N VAL A 118 8.24 6.60 16.29
CA VAL A 118 7.39 6.85 17.44
C VAL A 118 7.00 8.32 17.44
N TRP A 119 5.71 8.60 17.60
CA TRP A 119 5.16 9.95 17.73
C TRP A 119 4.76 10.21 19.16
N GLN A 120 5.20 11.33 19.74
CA GLN A 120 4.91 11.70 21.12
C GLN A 120 4.40 13.13 21.21
N ARG A 121 3.73 13.47 22.32
CA ARG A 121 3.35 14.85 22.62
C ARG A 121 4.56 15.64 23.07
N LYS A 122 4.78 16.80 22.47
CA LYS A 122 5.83 17.72 22.89
C LYS A 122 5.55 18.21 24.33
N GLY A 123 6.57 18.13 25.18
CA GLY A 123 6.47 18.54 26.58
C GLY A 123 6.00 17.45 27.56
N ASN A 124 5.54 16.30 27.04
CA ASN A 124 5.23 15.11 27.83
C ASN A 124 5.86 13.85 27.20
N GLN A 125 7.11 13.98 26.77
CA GLN A 125 7.84 12.91 26.12
C GLN A 125 8.50 12.02 27.17
N PHE A 126 8.38 10.70 26.99
CA PHE A 126 9.25 9.76 27.69
C PHE A 126 10.55 9.57 26.89
N PRO A 127 11.68 9.25 27.53
CA PRO A 127 12.92 8.93 26.83
C PRO A 127 12.72 7.75 25.89
N PHE A 128 13.18 7.88 24.66
CA PHE A 128 13.11 6.83 23.65
C PHE A 128 14.47 6.67 22.97
N HIS A 129 15.11 5.52 23.18
CA HIS A 129 16.40 5.16 22.62
C HIS A 129 16.32 3.84 21.85
N SER A 130 15.33 3.00 22.18
CA SER A 130 15.12 1.71 21.55
C SER A 130 13.65 1.26 21.69
N LYS A 131 13.27 0.22 20.96
CA LYS A 131 11.92 -0.35 21.02
C LYS A 131 11.53 -0.88 22.42
N GLU A 132 12.52 -1.23 23.24
CA GLU A 132 12.33 -1.71 24.61
C GLU A 132 11.76 -0.61 25.53
N ASP A 133 12.00 0.66 25.23
CA ASP A 133 11.46 1.80 25.99
C ASP A 133 9.93 1.96 25.82
N LEU A 134 9.34 1.26 24.87
CA LEU A 134 7.90 1.21 24.63
C LEU A 134 7.18 0.21 25.57
N ILE A 135 7.92 -0.69 26.23
CA ILE A 135 7.34 -1.70 27.13
C ILE A 135 6.64 -1.00 28.33
N GLY A 136 5.43 -1.48 28.64
CA GLY A 136 4.62 -0.93 29.72
C GLY A 136 3.87 0.36 29.41
N LYS A 137 4.01 0.90 28.17
CA LYS A 137 3.29 2.08 27.68
C LYS A 137 2.16 1.67 26.75
N TRP A 138 1.18 2.55 26.59
CA TRP A 138 0.08 2.35 25.65
C TRP A 138 0.36 3.07 24.34
N GLY A 139 0.53 2.28 23.28
CA GLY A 139 0.63 2.79 21.91
C GLY A 139 -0.67 2.67 21.15
N VAL A 140 -0.75 3.35 20.01
CA VAL A 140 -1.83 3.20 19.04
C VAL A 140 -1.28 3.23 17.61
N THR A 141 -1.91 2.44 16.74
CA THR A 141 -1.68 2.46 15.29
C THR A 141 -2.96 2.14 14.53
N VAL A 142 -2.89 2.13 13.19
CA VAL A 142 -4.03 1.79 12.33
C VAL A 142 -4.19 0.26 12.25
N ILE A 143 -5.44 -0.21 12.17
CA ILE A 143 -5.78 -1.64 12.03
C ILE A 143 -5.03 -2.25 10.84
N ASN A 144 -4.39 -3.41 11.06
CA ASN A 144 -3.58 -4.16 10.09
C ASN A 144 -2.37 -3.39 9.54
N ASN A 145 -1.91 -2.30 10.22
CA ASN A 145 -0.61 -1.73 9.89
C ASN A 145 0.52 -2.69 10.26
N SER A 146 1.69 -2.44 9.71
CA SER A 146 2.91 -3.22 9.96
C SER A 146 4.09 -2.25 9.94
N PHE A 147 5.11 -2.58 10.69
CA PHE A 147 6.37 -1.83 10.78
C PHE A 147 7.56 -2.71 10.36
N GLY A 148 7.27 -3.76 9.58
CA GLY A 148 8.20 -4.80 9.21
C GLY A 148 8.18 -5.99 10.19
N GLN A 149 8.45 -7.17 9.66
CA GLN A 149 8.33 -8.45 10.38
C GLN A 149 9.02 -8.46 11.74
N VAL A 150 10.24 -7.93 11.82
CA VAL A 150 11.05 -7.96 13.04
C VAL A 150 10.45 -7.11 14.16
N PHE A 151 9.97 -5.89 13.81
CA PHE A 151 9.32 -5.04 14.80
C PHE A 151 7.94 -5.58 15.19
N ASP A 152 7.16 -6.06 14.23
CA ASP A 152 5.82 -6.60 14.47
C ASP A 152 5.86 -7.80 15.44
N GLU A 153 6.83 -8.70 15.29
CA GLU A 153 7.03 -9.82 16.21
C GLU A 153 7.41 -9.38 17.62
N PHE A 154 8.22 -8.35 17.77
CA PHE A 154 8.53 -7.76 19.06
C PHE A 154 7.30 -7.10 19.68
N ALA A 155 6.59 -6.30 18.90
CA ALA A 155 5.41 -5.58 19.35
C ALA A 155 4.30 -6.53 19.84
N GLN A 156 4.05 -7.59 19.09
CA GLN A 156 3.06 -8.61 19.47
C GLN A 156 3.35 -9.26 20.83
N ARG A 157 4.63 -9.44 21.17
CA ARG A 157 5.02 -10.13 22.43
C ARG A 157 5.16 -9.20 23.62
N HIS A 158 5.46 -7.93 23.40
CA HIS A 158 5.96 -7.05 24.46
C HIS A 158 5.23 -5.72 24.60
N LEU A 159 4.45 -5.29 23.60
CA LEU A 159 3.86 -3.96 23.58
C LEU A 159 2.34 -4.00 23.74
N ASN A 160 1.79 -2.98 24.39
CA ASN A 160 0.35 -2.72 24.45
C ASN A 160 -0.01 -1.72 23.35
N ILE A 161 -0.49 -2.22 22.21
CA ILE A 161 -0.84 -1.38 21.07
C ILE A 161 -2.33 -1.51 20.76
N LEU A 162 -3.04 -0.38 20.80
CA LEU A 162 -4.40 -0.26 20.31
C LEU A 162 -4.40 -0.12 18.80
N SER A 163 -5.39 -0.71 18.16
CA SER A 163 -5.60 -0.58 16.72
C SER A 163 -6.88 0.19 16.45
N VAL A 164 -6.79 1.27 15.65
CA VAL A 164 -7.91 2.15 15.31
C VAL A 164 -8.14 2.22 13.80
N ALA A 165 -9.32 2.71 13.41
CA ALA A 165 -9.73 2.66 12.01
C ALA A 165 -8.99 3.66 11.10
N SER A 166 -8.49 4.79 11.65
CA SER A 166 -7.84 5.85 10.87
C SER A 166 -6.64 6.46 11.59
N LEU A 167 -5.73 7.03 10.81
CA LEU A 167 -4.56 7.73 11.32
C LEU A 167 -4.95 9.01 12.07
N SER A 168 -5.98 9.72 11.61
CA SER A 168 -6.55 10.87 12.32
C SER A 168 -6.99 10.49 13.73
N GLN A 169 -7.70 9.37 13.89
CA GLN A 169 -8.12 8.88 15.20
C GLN A 169 -6.92 8.59 16.10
N ALA A 170 -5.87 7.97 15.59
CA ALA A 170 -4.67 7.67 16.35
C ALA A 170 -4.02 8.96 16.91
N PHE A 171 -3.81 9.97 16.07
CA PHE A 171 -3.23 11.24 16.49
C PHE A 171 -4.12 12.04 17.44
N LEU A 172 -5.45 12.02 17.26
CA LEU A 172 -6.38 12.66 18.17
C LEU A 172 -6.40 11.97 19.55
N MET A 173 -6.24 10.66 19.61
CA MET A 173 -6.08 9.93 20.88
C MET A 173 -4.79 10.35 21.60
N LEU A 174 -3.68 10.48 20.88
CA LEU A 174 -2.42 10.97 21.43
C LEU A 174 -2.55 12.43 21.93
N ALA A 175 -3.19 13.30 21.15
CA ALA A 175 -3.42 14.69 21.52
C ALA A 175 -4.29 14.82 22.79
N ALA A 176 -5.26 13.91 22.98
CA ALA A 176 -6.19 13.88 24.11
C ALA A 176 -5.65 13.10 25.33
N ASP A 177 -4.36 12.75 25.36
CA ASP A 177 -3.73 12.00 26.46
C ASP A 177 -4.35 10.62 26.76
N ARG A 178 -4.89 9.98 25.74
CA ARG A 178 -5.49 8.64 25.87
C ARG A 178 -4.50 7.50 25.63
N VAL A 179 -3.36 7.83 25.04
CA VAL A 179 -2.24 6.92 24.76
C VAL A 179 -0.92 7.67 24.94
N ASP A 180 0.16 6.94 25.16
CA ASP A 180 1.51 7.50 25.36
C ASP A 180 2.19 7.83 24.04
N TYR A 181 1.91 7.05 22.98
CA TYR A 181 2.55 7.22 21.67
C TYR A 181 1.68 6.71 20.52
N VAL A 182 1.99 7.21 19.31
CA VAL A 182 1.52 6.64 18.04
C VAL A 182 2.71 5.99 17.33
N LEU A 183 2.50 4.84 16.71
CA LEU A 183 3.41 4.23 15.76
C LEU A 183 2.89 4.50 14.35
N TYR A 184 3.66 5.17 13.54
CA TYR A 184 3.35 5.37 12.12
C TYR A 184 4.58 5.86 11.34
N GLU A 185 4.50 5.76 10.01
CA GLU A 185 5.56 6.23 9.12
C GLU A 185 5.70 7.76 9.16
N LYS A 186 6.94 8.24 9.04
CA LYS A 186 7.29 9.64 9.26
C LYS A 186 6.54 10.58 8.31
N ASN A 187 6.64 10.36 6.99
CA ASN A 187 6.05 11.28 6.02
C ASN A 187 4.52 11.37 6.10
N PRO A 188 3.76 10.25 6.10
CA PRO A 188 2.32 10.34 6.29
C PRO A 188 1.93 10.91 7.64
N GLY A 189 2.70 10.60 8.70
CA GLY A 189 2.47 11.14 10.03
C GLY A 189 2.64 12.67 10.08
N GLU A 190 3.69 13.22 9.46
CA GLU A 190 3.91 14.67 9.35
C GLU A 190 2.75 15.35 8.62
N ALA A 191 2.29 14.75 7.52
CA ALA A 191 1.16 15.27 6.75
C ALA A 191 -0.13 15.32 7.59
N TYR A 192 -0.43 14.25 8.32
CA TYR A 192 -1.63 14.18 9.17
C TYR A 192 -1.54 15.09 10.40
N VAL A 193 -0.39 15.17 11.04
CA VAL A 193 -0.16 16.09 12.15
C VAL A 193 -0.38 17.54 11.70
N ALA A 194 0.08 17.90 10.50
CA ALA A 194 -0.15 19.21 9.92
C ALA A 194 -1.64 19.47 9.60
N MET A 195 -2.29 18.53 8.93
CA MET A 195 -3.71 18.58 8.57
C MET A 195 -4.63 18.73 9.79
N LEU A 196 -4.29 18.07 10.90
CA LEU A 196 -5.06 18.13 12.15
C LEU A 196 -4.73 19.36 13.01
N GLY A 197 -3.85 20.26 12.58
CA GLY A 197 -3.43 21.43 13.36
C GLY A 197 -2.63 21.08 14.62
N LEU A 198 -1.94 19.92 14.60
CA LEU A 198 -1.16 19.40 15.71
C LEU A 198 0.36 19.62 15.55
N SER A 199 0.78 20.34 14.50
CA SER A 199 2.18 20.71 14.27
C SER A 199 2.77 21.41 15.50
N GLY A 200 3.95 20.95 15.92
CA GLY A 200 4.61 21.46 17.12
C GLY A 200 4.00 21.00 18.47
N LYS A 201 2.84 20.33 18.46
CA LYS A 201 2.25 19.68 19.64
C LYS A 201 2.55 18.17 19.68
N ILE A 202 2.57 17.52 18.53
CA ILE A 202 2.96 16.14 18.32
C ILE A 202 4.19 16.12 17.44
N VAL A 203 5.18 15.36 17.81
CA VAL A 203 6.48 15.30 17.13
C VAL A 203 6.95 13.85 16.96
N PRO A 204 7.63 13.54 15.86
CA PRO A 204 8.33 12.27 15.74
C PRO A 204 9.56 12.28 16.65
N VAL A 205 9.93 11.14 17.19
CA VAL A 205 11.14 10.97 17.99
C VAL A 205 12.08 9.96 17.33
N GLU A 206 13.36 10.19 17.54
CA GLU A 206 14.43 9.32 17.05
C GLU A 206 14.99 8.45 18.21
N PRO A 207 15.52 7.27 17.88
CA PRO A 207 15.73 6.70 16.55
C PRO A 207 14.43 6.17 15.91
N SER A 208 14.46 5.95 14.59
CA SER A 208 13.38 5.24 13.88
C SER A 208 13.26 3.80 14.37
N ILE A 209 12.05 3.25 14.34
CA ILE A 209 11.79 1.85 14.72
C ILE A 209 12.06 0.87 13.57
N SER A 210 11.89 1.31 12.34
CA SER A 210 12.17 0.52 11.13
C SER A 210 12.34 1.41 9.90
N SER A 211 12.92 0.82 8.85
CA SER A 211 12.95 1.37 7.49
C SER A 211 12.64 0.24 6.53
N GLU A 212 11.46 0.27 5.94
CA GLU A 212 10.92 -0.82 5.14
C GLU A 212 10.72 -0.42 3.68
N GLY A 213 10.84 -1.42 2.79
CA GLY A 213 10.53 -1.24 1.38
C GLY A 213 9.03 -1.28 1.12
N LEU A 214 8.53 -0.33 0.34
CA LEU A 214 7.20 -0.36 -0.25
C LEU A 214 7.24 -1.16 -1.55
N TYR A 215 6.58 -2.29 -1.57
CA TYR A 215 6.50 -3.17 -2.73
C TYR A 215 5.18 -2.98 -3.49
N LEU A 216 5.26 -3.05 -4.82
CA LEU A 216 4.10 -3.46 -5.59
C LEU A 216 3.85 -4.94 -5.32
N THR A 217 2.58 -5.31 -5.09
CA THR A 217 2.22 -6.72 -4.90
C THR A 217 1.02 -7.10 -5.77
N MET A 218 0.84 -8.40 -6.02
CA MET A 218 -0.28 -8.95 -6.75
C MET A 218 -0.98 -10.01 -5.92
N SER A 219 -2.30 -9.99 -5.91
CA SER A 219 -3.10 -11.03 -5.27
C SER A 219 -2.79 -12.39 -5.88
N LYS A 220 -2.58 -13.40 -5.04
CA LYS A 220 -2.45 -14.80 -5.52
C LYS A 220 -3.76 -15.35 -6.07
N ASP A 221 -4.89 -14.82 -5.60
CA ASP A 221 -6.24 -15.21 -6.03
C ASP A 221 -6.76 -14.34 -7.20
N SER A 222 -5.95 -13.40 -7.72
CA SER A 222 -6.31 -12.64 -8.91
C SER A 222 -6.39 -13.57 -10.13
N PRO A 223 -7.47 -13.49 -10.94
CA PRO A 223 -7.55 -14.21 -12.21
C PRO A 223 -6.44 -13.81 -13.19
N CYS A 224 -5.87 -12.61 -13.00
CA CYS A 224 -4.76 -12.08 -13.79
C CYS A 224 -3.38 -12.56 -13.31
N ASN A 225 -3.27 -13.32 -12.20
CA ASN A 225 -2.00 -13.79 -11.67
C ASN A 225 -1.42 -14.92 -12.53
N THR A 226 -0.83 -14.54 -13.66
CA THR A 226 -0.14 -15.45 -14.58
C THR A 226 1.36 -15.20 -14.55
N ASP A 227 2.15 -16.23 -14.82
CA ASP A 227 3.61 -16.09 -14.86
C ASP A 227 4.06 -15.11 -15.95
N GLU A 228 3.37 -15.07 -17.08
CA GLU A 228 3.64 -14.12 -18.16
C GLU A 228 3.47 -12.67 -17.69
N LEU A 229 2.34 -12.34 -17.05
CA LEU A 229 2.09 -10.99 -16.55
C LEU A 229 3.06 -10.63 -15.42
N LYS A 230 3.34 -11.55 -14.50
CA LYS A 230 4.33 -11.34 -13.42
C LYS A 230 5.71 -11.02 -13.99
N GLN A 231 6.18 -11.74 -14.99
CA GLN A 231 7.47 -11.47 -15.64
C GLN A 231 7.47 -10.10 -16.33
N LYS A 232 6.37 -9.73 -16.99
CA LYS A 232 6.19 -8.44 -17.65
C LYS A 232 6.23 -7.28 -16.64
N ILE A 233 5.52 -7.42 -15.52
CA ILE A 233 5.56 -6.46 -14.41
C ILE A 233 6.98 -6.38 -13.83
N ALA A 234 7.59 -7.49 -13.49
CA ALA A 234 8.94 -7.50 -12.90
C ALA A 234 9.99 -6.87 -13.82
N LYS A 235 9.90 -7.08 -15.15
CA LYS A 235 10.76 -6.39 -16.11
C LYS A 235 10.48 -4.89 -16.11
N ALA A 236 9.22 -4.48 -16.18
CA ALA A 236 8.84 -3.08 -16.19
C ALA A 236 9.34 -2.34 -14.93
N LEU A 237 9.25 -2.96 -13.75
CA LEU A 237 9.74 -2.38 -12.50
C LEU A 237 11.26 -2.17 -12.49
N ARG A 238 12.03 -3.11 -13.04
CA ARG A 238 13.50 -2.92 -13.18
C ARG A 238 13.82 -1.75 -14.09
N ASP A 239 13.15 -1.67 -15.24
CA ASP A 239 13.34 -0.58 -16.21
C ASP A 239 12.91 0.78 -15.58
N MET A 240 11.78 0.82 -14.84
CA MET A 240 11.30 2.02 -14.13
C MET A 240 12.27 2.49 -13.03
N ARG A 241 12.92 1.55 -12.33
CA ARG A 241 13.93 1.89 -11.33
C ARG A 241 15.16 2.55 -11.98
N GLN A 242 15.64 2.00 -13.10
CA GLN A 242 16.78 2.59 -13.84
C GLN A 242 16.46 4.00 -14.36
N ASP A 243 15.21 4.25 -14.73
CA ASP A 243 14.75 5.55 -15.24
C ASP A 243 14.35 6.54 -14.13
N GLY A 244 14.49 6.19 -12.84
CA GLY A 244 14.15 7.07 -11.71
C GLY A 244 12.66 7.41 -11.59
N VAL A 245 11.78 6.50 -12.06
CA VAL A 245 10.32 6.76 -12.08
C VAL A 245 9.75 6.88 -10.68
N ALA A 246 10.25 6.13 -9.71
CA ALA A 246 9.75 6.16 -8.35
C ALA A 246 10.04 7.51 -7.68
N GLU A 247 11.27 8.02 -7.81
CA GLU A 247 11.69 9.32 -7.30
C GLU A 247 10.93 10.47 -7.99
N ALA A 248 10.78 10.39 -9.32
CA ALA A 248 9.99 11.37 -10.06
C ALA A 248 8.51 11.37 -9.65
N SER A 249 7.95 10.19 -9.38
CA SER A 249 6.58 10.05 -8.87
C SER A 249 6.43 10.62 -7.46
N LEU A 250 7.43 10.40 -6.59
CA LEU A 250 7.43 10.98 -5.25
C LEU A 250 7.45 12.50 -5.29
N MET A 251 8.29 13.10 -6.13
CA MET A 251 8.33 14.57 -6.30
C MET A 251 6.99 15.15 -6.79
N LYS A 252 6.31 14.43 -7.70
CA LYS A 252 4.95 14.83 -8.14
C LYS A 252 3.93 14.71 -7.01
N GLY A 253 3.96 13.59 -6.27
CA GLY A 253 3.05 13.39 -5.13
C GLY A 253 3.21 14.43 -4.04
N LEU A 254 4.46 14.80 -3.68
CA LEU A 254 4.74 15.90 -2.75
C LEU A 254 4.12 17.22 -3.24
N LYS A 255 4.38 17.58 -4.49
CA LYS A 255 3.84 18.82 -5.08
C LYS A 255 2.31 18.83 -5.11
N GLU A 256 1.69 17.68 -5.41
CA GLU A 256 0.23 17.56 -5.46
C GLU A 256 -0.37 17.65 -4.06
N TRP A 257 0.24 17.02 -3.06
CA TRP A 257 -0.16 17.12 -1.66
C TRP A 257 -0.12 18.56 -1.16
N ASP A 258 1.00 19.26 -1.36
CA ASP A 258 1.15 20.66 -0.96
C ASP A 258 0.11 21.56 -1.63
N ALA A 259 -0.14 21.36 -2.94
CA ALA A 259 -1.13 22.17 -3.67
C ALA A 259 -2.56 21.95 -3.18
N THR A 260 -2.91 20.75 -2.74
CA THR A 260 -4.23 20.41 -2.20
C THR A 260 -4.44 21.08 -0.85
N HIS A 261 -3.46 21.00 0.05
CA HIS A 261 -3.58 21.49 1.43
C HIS A 261 -3.43 23.01 1.54
N VAL A 262 -2.64 23.65 0.67
CA VAL A 262 -2.60 25.14 0.59
C VAL A 262 -3.96 25.71 0.17
N LYS A 263 -4.72 25.01 -0.66
CA LYS A 263 -6.08 25.45 -1.04
C LYS A 263 -7.07 25.27 0.11
N GLU A 264 -7.02 24.17 0.84
CA GLU A 264 -7.89 23.93 1.99
C GLU A 264 -7.62 24.88 3.14
N ALA A 265 -6.36 25.15 3.48
CA ALA A 265 -5.97 26.12 4.49
C ALA A 265 -6.46 27.54 4.16
N LYS A 266 -6.38 27.96 2.89
CA LYS A 266 -6.91 29.26 2.43
C LYS A 266 -8.44 29.31 2.45
N ALA A 267 -9.12 28.22 2.10
CA ALA A 267 -10.58 28.12 2.17
C ALA A 267 -11.08 28.21 3.63
N PHE A 268 -10.37 27.60 4.58
CA PHE A 268 -10.71 27.68 6.00
C PHE A 268 -10.49 29.07 6.60
N GLN A 269 -9.46 29.83 6.13
CA GLN A 269 -9.20 31.22 6.55
C GLN A 269 -10.16 32.25 5.93
N SER A 270 -10.90 31.87 4.89
CA SER A 270 -11.87 32.75 4.21
C SER A 270 -13.32 32.52 4.67
N LEU A 271 -13.57 31.67 5.64
CA LEU A 271 -14.88 31.52 6.28
C LEU A 271 -15.09 32.68 7.28
N PRO A 272 -16.24 33.37 7.22
CA PRO A 272 -16.55 34.55 8.06
C PRO A 272 -16.67 34.24 9.54
#